data_a885b7a75b580ac0b12b97f8c3cd6fd2
#
_entry.id   a885b7a75b580ac0b12b97f8c3cd6fd2
#
_cell.length_a   1.000
_cell.length_b   1.000
_cell.length_c   1.000
_cell.angle_alpha   90.00
_cell.angle_beta   90.00
_cell.angle_gamma   90.00
#
_symmetry.space_group_name_H-M   'P 1'
#
loop_
_entity.id
_entity.type
_entity.pdbx_description
1 polymer ?
#
loop_
_entity_poly.entity_id
_entity_poly.type
_entity_poly.pdbx_seq_one_letter_code
_entity_poly.pdbx_strand_id
1 'polypeptide(L)'
;DAYRLAVEVESNGDLRLYWQIANAYYLYRHSLEFTLSENGEQISLQARLPPGLERTDEFFGDVSVYYDDVDINLAPASIPGQATLTVTSQGCADAGLCYPPRTQQFEVDFVSAAVTETTVRPQRRGQSPRPDAGAGAGAASASVATLLYMLLLAFAGGIILNLMPCVFPILSL
;
A
#
# COMPACT_ATOMS: atom_id res chain seq x y z
N ASP A 1 17.37 -0.67 -0.03
CA ASP A 1 16.11 -0.60 -0.79
C ASP A 1 16.32 -1.22 -2.17
N ALA A 2 15.50 -2.21 -2.53
CA ALA A 2 15.55 -2.84 -3.85
C ALA A 2 15.03 -1.93 -4.97
N TYR A 3 14.21 -0.95 -4.61
CA TYR A 3 13.59 -0.01 -5.53
C TYR A 3 13.77 1.41 -5.01
N ARG A 4 14.34 2.27 -5.85
CA ARG A 4 14.47 3.71 -5.59
C ARG A 4 13.72 4.46 -6.66
N LEU A 5 12.80 5.33 -6.25
CA LEU A 5 12.03 6.19 -7.14
C LEU A 5 12.51 7.63 -6.97
N ALA A 6 12.86 8.26 -8.08
CA ALA A 6 13.06 9.70 -8.17
C ALA A 6 11.92 10.30 -9.01
N VAL A 7 11.42 11.45 -8.59
CA VAL A 7 10.36 12.19 -9.29
C VAL A 7 10.87 13.58 -9.57
N GLU A 8 10.74 14.04 -10.82
CA GLU A 8 11.17 15.36 -11.26
C GLU A 8 10.07 16.03 -12.06
N VAL A 9 9.96 17.35 -11.98
CA VAL A 9 9.07 18.17 -12.81
C VAL A 9 9.85 18.67 -14.02
N GLU A 10 9.39 18.34 -15.21
CA GLU A 10 9.99 18.84 -16.45
C GLU A 10 9.51 20.26 -16.77
N SER A 11 10.26 20.97 -17.61
CA SER A 11 9.97 22.36 -17.98
C SER A 11 8.64 22.55 -18.75
N ASN A 12 8.12 21.48 -19.35
CA ASN A 12 6.81 21.43 -20.02
C ASN A 12 5.64 21.16 -19.07
N GLY A 13 5.91 20.92 -17.76
CA GLY A 13 4.92 20.55 -16.75
C GLY A 13 4.63 19.06 -16.67
N ASP A 14 5.32 18.22 -17.43
CA ASP A 14 5.24 16.77 -17.27
C ASP A 14 6.01 16.33 -16.01
N LEU A 15 5.66 15.17 -15.49
CA LEU A 15 6.37 14.54 -14.38
C LEU A 15 7.19 13.36 -14.92
N ARG A 16 8.46 13.39 -14.66
CA ARG A 16 9.38 12.29 -14.97
C ARG A 16 9.60 11.45 -13.71
N LEU A 17 9.32 10.16 -13.82
CA LEU A 17 9.51 9.18 -12.76
C LEU A 17 10.61 8.21 -13.19
N TYR A 18 11.67 8.17 -12.40
CA TYR A 18 12.81 7.31 -12.68
C TYR A 18 13.00 6.30 -11.55
N TRP A 19 12.86 5.01 -11.86
CA TRP A 19 13.17 3.93 -10.94
C TRP A 19 14.55 3.38 -11.20
N GLN A 20 15.30 3.18 -10.11
CA GLN A 20 16.46 2.31 -10.06
C GLN A 20 16.05 1.03 -9.35
N ILE A 21 16.20 -0.09 -10.03
CA ILE A 21 15.83 -1.43 -9.58
C ILE A 21 17.13 -2.18 -9.29
N ALA A 22 17.24 -2.75 -8.09
CA ALA A 22 18.44 -3.51 -7.72
C ALA A 22 18.55 -4.78 -8.58
N ASN A 23 19.76 -5.26 -8.79
CA ASN A 23 20.02 -6.49 -9.53
C ASN A 23 19.25 -7.68 -8.94
N ALA A 24 18.71 -8.54 -9.78
CA ALA A 24 17.83 -9.67 -9.45
C ALA A 24 16.47 -9.27 -8.84
N TYR A 25 16.01 -8.04 -9.08
CA TYR A 25 14.67 -7.56 -8.78
C TYR A 25 14.02 -7.01 -10.04
N TYR A 26 12.68 -7.03 -10.05
CA TYR A 26 11.90 -6.47 -11.15
C TYR A 26 10.61 -5.82 -10.66
N LEU A 27 10.09 -4.85 -11.44
CA LEU A 27 8.81 -4.20 -11.22
C LEU A 27 7.80 -4.69 -12.23
N TYR A 28 6.58 -4.97 -11.79
CA TYR A 28 5.47 -5.29 -12.68
C TYR A 28 4.92 -4.03 -13.35
N ARG A 29 4.89 -4.05 -14.69
CA ARG A 29 4.32 -2.96 -15.46
C ARG A 29 2.83 -2.73 -15.18
N HIS A 30 2.06 -3.81 -15.01
CA HIS A 30 0.62 -3.74 -14.73
C HIS A 30 0.26 -3.27 -13.31
N SER A 31 1.22 -3.31 -12.38
CA SER A 31 1.02 -2.87 -10.99
C SER A 31 1.46 -1.42 -10.74
N LEU A 32 1.82 -0.70 -11.79
CA LEU A 32 2.14 0.71 -11.70
C LEU A 32 0.85 1.53 -11.82
N GLU A 33 0.51 2.25 -10.75
CA GLU A 33 -0.64 3.14 -10.71
C GLU A 33 -0.19 4.55 -10.31
N PHE A 34 -0.76 5.56 -10.96
CA PHE A 34 -0.44 6.96 -10.75
C PHE A 34 -1.71 7.77 -10.55
N THR A 35 -1.74 8.57 -9.51
CA THR A 35 -2.84 9.49 -9.23
C THR A 35 -2.27 10.85 -8.87
N LEU A 36 -2.70 11.90 -9.55
CA LEU A 36 -2.38 13.29 -9.23
C LEU A 36 -3.64 13.95 -8.69
N SER A 37 -3.52 14.66 -7.57
CA SER A 37 -4.63 15.38 -6.97
C SER A 37 -4.21 16.77 -6.51
N GLU A 38 -5.05 17.79 -6.77
CA GLU A 38 -4.94 19.15 -6.26
C GLU A 38 -6.12 19.41 -5.33
N ASN A 39 -5.85 19.78 -4.08
CA ASN A 39 -6.90 20.05 -3.07
C ASN A 39 -7.96 18.95 -2.92
N GLY A 40 -7.58 17.68 -3.20
CA GLY A 40 -8.47 16.52 -3.13
C GLY A 40 -9.25 16.22 -4.42
N GLU A 41 -9.14 17.05 -5.45
CA GLU A 41 -9.68 16.81 -6.78
C GLU A 41 -8.64 16.09 -7.66
N GLN A 42 -9.06 15.01 -8.34
CA GLN A 42 -8.15 14.23 -9.19
C GLN A 42 -7.94 14.91 -10.55
N ILE A 43 -6.68 15.02 -10.95
CA ILE A 43 -6.27 15.47 -12.27
C ILE A 43 -5.97 14.24 -13.13
N SER A 44 -6.54 14.21 -14.33
CA SER A 44 -6.27 13.13 -15.28
C SER A 44 -4.81 13.13 -15.71
N LEU A 45 -4.18 11.96 -15.70
CA LEU A 45 -2.81 11.73 -16.11
C LEU A 45 -2.74 10.84 -17.35
N GLN A 46 -1.90 11.18 -18.30
CA GLN A 46 -1.50 10.28 -19.37
C GLN A 46 -0.12 9.71 -19.05
N ALA A 47 -0.07 8.43 -18.68
CA ALA A 47 1.17 7.74 -18.40
C ALA A 47 1.76 7.14 -19.69
N ARG A 48 3.02 7.47 -20.00
CA ARG A 48 3.78 6.89 -21.10
C ARG A 48 4.76 5.89 -20.51
N LEU A 49 4.36 4.62 -20.53
CA LEU A 49 5.16 3.52 -20.03
C LEU A 49 5.94 2.91 -21.19
N PRO A 50 7.26 2.72 -21.06
CA PRO A 50 8.05 2.02 -22.08
C PRO A 50 7.61 0.55 -22.19
N PRO A 51 7.97 -0.13 -23.28
CA PRO A 51 7.78 -1.58 -23.37
C PRO A 51 8.59 -2.27 -22.27
N GLY A 52 7.99 -3.23 -21.58
CA GLY A 52 8.68 -4.08 -20.61
C GLY A 52 9.20 -5.36 -21.26
N LEU A 53 9.93 -6.14 -20.49
CA LEU A 53 10.33 -7.49 -20.85
C LEU A 53 9.19 -8.47 -20.54
N GLU A 54 8.83 -9.28 -21.50
CA GLU A 54 7.82 -10.32 -21.30
C GLU A 54 8.43 -11.47 -20.47
N ARG A 55 7.70 -11.88 -19.44
CA ARG A 55 8.10 -12.95 -18.53
C ARG A 55 6.88 -13.76 -18.12
N THR A 56 7.04 -15.07 -17.99
CA THR A 56 6.04 -15.92 -17.32
C THR A 56 6.36 -15.97 -15.83
N ASP A 57 5.41 -15.55 -15.02
CA ASP A 57 5.50 -15.48 -13.57
C ASP A 57 4.58 -16.51 -12.92
N GLU A 58 4.98 -17.08 -11.78
CA GLU A 58 4.21 -18.11 -11.08
C GLU A 58 2.91 -17.56 -10.45
N PHE A 59 2.84 -16.23 -10.20
CA PHE A 59 1.71 -15.59 -9.52
C PHE A 59 0.70 -15.00 -10.49
N PHE A 60 1.17 -14.42 -11.61
CA PHE A 60 0.35 -13.64 -12.53
C PHE A 60 0.34 -14.19 -13.97
N GLY A 61 1.08 -15.26 -14.25
CA GLY A 61 1.22 -15.81 -15.60
C GLY A 61 2.10 -14.93 -16.50
N ASP A 62 1.67 -14.69 -17.74
CA ASP A 62 2.43 -13.88 -18.69
C ASP A 62 2.29 -12.40 -18.36
N VAL A 63 3.39 -11.77 -17.98
CA VAL A 63 3.48 -10.39 -17.50
C VAL A 63 4.62 -9.64 -18.16
N SER A 64 4.47 -8.32 -18.21
CA SER A 64 5.53 -7.42 -18.65
C SER A 64 6.19 -6.78 -17.44
N VAL A 65 7.51 -6.82 -17.35
CA VAL A 65 8.30 -6.38 -16.19
C VAL A 65 9.44 -5.45 -16.60
N TYR A 66 9.94 -4.68 -15.63
CA TYR A 66 11.10 -3.81 -15.77
C TYR A 66 12.23 -4.27 -14.86
N TYR A 67 13.45 -4.33 -15.40
CA TYR A 67 14.70 -4.60 -14.69
C TYR A 67 15.61 -3.38 -14.75
N ASP A 68 16.59 -3.34 -13.89
CA ASP A 68 17.67 -2.34 -13.81
C ASP A 68 17.15 -0.92 -13.59
N ASP A 69 16.53 -0.33 -14.60
CA ASP A 69 15.91 0.99 -14.51
C ASP A 69 14.70 1.13 -15.44
N VAL A 70 13.82 2.05 -15.08
CA VAL A 70 12.71 2.46 -15.93
C VAL A 70 12.41 3.94 -15.78
N ASP A 71 12.20 4.60 -16.91
CA ASP A 71 11.87 6.01 -17.03
C ASP A 71 10.43 6.13 -17.55
N ILE A 72 9.57 6.78 -16.78
CA ILE A 72 8.15 6.95 -17.08
C ILE A 72 7.80 8.42 -17.07
N ASN A 73 7.15 8.87 -18.13
CA ASN A 73 6.66 10.24 -18.23
C ASN A 73 5.15 10.27 -17.99
N LEU A 74 4.71 11.18 -17.11
CA LEU A 74 3.30 11.42 -16.81
C LEU A 74 2.94 12.83 -17.26
N ALA A 75 2.04 12.94 -18.23
CA ALA A 75 1.52 14.21 -18.71
C ALA A 75 0.17 14.51 -18.03
N PRO A 76 0.10 15.52 -17.15
CA PRO A 76 -1.15 15.94 -16.54
C PRO A 76 -2.02 16.69 -17.56
N ALA A 77 -3.34 16.51 -17.52
CA ALA A 77 -4.29 17.19 -18.40
C ALA A 77 -4.34 18.71 -18.12
N SER A 78 -4.00 19.12 -16.92
CA SER A 78 -3.82 20.51 -16.50
C SER A 78 -2.64 20.60 -15.53
N ILE A 79 -1.85 21.67 -15.64
CA ILE A 79 -0.69 21.89 -14.75
C ILE A 79 -1.21 22.61 -13.50
N PRO A 80 -1.22 21.96 -12.31
CA PRO A 80 -1.62 22.59 -11.07
C PRO A 80 -0.48 23.47 -10.51
N GLY A 81 -0.79 24.32 -9.55
CA GLY A 81 0.25 25.04 -8.79
C GLY A 81 0.98 24.10 -7.85
N GLN A 82 0.22 23.42 -7.00
CA GLN A 82 0.72 22.40 -6.07
C GLN A 82 -0.22 21.19 -6.09
N ALA A 83 0.35 20.00 -6.17
CA ALA A 83 -0.43 18.77 -6.19
C ALA A 83 0.27 17.63 -5.45
N THR A 84 -0.53 16.65 -5.06
CA THR A 84 -0.02 15.40 -4.48
C THR A 84 -0.03 14.30 -5.54
N LEU A 85 1.15 13.79 -5.87
CA LEU A 85 1.32 12.62 -6.70
C LEU A 85 1.36 11.38 -5.83
N THR A 86 0.47 10.44 -6.06
CA THR A 86 0.47 9.12 -5.42
C THR A 86 0.90 8.08 -6.44
N VAL A 87 1.91 7.31 -6.10
CA VAL A 87 2.51 6.28 -6.94
C VAL A 87 2.39 4.94 -6.23
N THR A 88 1.73 3.97 -6.84
CA THR A 88 1.70 2.59 -6.36
C THR A 88 2.53 1.71 -7.29
N SER A 89 3.37 0.88 -6.72
CA SER A 89 4.23 -0.05 -7.46
C SER A 89 4.37 -1.36 -6.71
N GLN A 90 4.56 -2.45 -7.45
CA GLN A 90 4.83 -3.77 -6.90
C GLN A 90 5.94 -4.45 -7.69
N GLY A 91 6.79 -5.14 -6.98
CA GLY A 91 7.88 -5.89 -7.59
C GLY A 91 8.23 -7.13 -6.79
N CYS A 92 9.00 -7.99 -7.42
CA CYS A 92 9.46 -9.25 -6.87
C CYS A 92 10.98 -9.40 -7.07
N ALA A 93 11.58 -10.31 -6.29
CA ALA A 93 12.93 -10.79 -6.54
C ALA A 93 12.88 -12.02 -7.46
N ASP A 94 13.89 -12.19 -8.30
CA ASP A 94 14.05 -13.39 -9.14
C ASP A 94 14.09 -14.70 -8.34
N ALA A 95 14.44 -14.61 -7.05
CA ALA A 95 14.40 -15.72 -6.11
C ALA A 95 12.97 -16.15 -5.70
N GLY A 96 11.92 -15.55 -6.28
CA GLY A 96 10.53 -15.91 -6.02
C GLY A 96 9.92 -15.20 -4.80
N LEU A 97 10.57 -14.17 -4.26
CA LEU A 97 10.01 -13.38 -3.16
C LEU A 97 9.32 -12.13 -3.69
N CYS A 98 8.00 -12.06 -3.56
CA CYS A 98 7.22 -10.89 -3.95
C CYS A 98 6.92 -9.99 -2.75
N TYR A 99 7.07 -8.69 -2.98
CA TYR A 99 6.76 -7.67 -1.99
C TYR A 99 5.31 -7.21 -2.14
N PRO A 100 4.64 -6.83 -1.04
CA PRO A 100 3.33 -6.23 -1.14
C PRO A 100 3.42 -4.90 -1.92
N PRO A 101 2.32 -4.47 -2.58
CA PRO A 101 2.26 -3.17 -3.24
C PRO A 101 2.68 -2.05 -2.29
N ARG A 102 3.59 -1.19 -2.75
CA ARG A 102 4.07 -0.02 -2.01
C ARG A 102 3.47 1.23 -2.62
N THR A 103 2.87 2.06 -1.79
CA THR A 103 2.35 3.37 -2.17
C THR A 103 3.25 4.45 -1.60
N GLN A 104 3.72 5.36 -2.46
CA GLN A 104 4.52 6.53 -2.11
C GLN A 104 3.75 7.79 -2.49
N GLN A 105 3.87 8.84 -1.70
CA GLN A 105 3.26 10.14 -1.99
C GLN A 105 4.33 11.21 -2.10
N PHE A 106 4.17 12.07 -3.08
CA PHE A 106 5.06 13.18 -3.35
C PHE A 106 4.24 14.47 -3.42
N GLU A 107 4.65 15.48 -2.66
CA GLU A 107 4.16 16.83 -2.85
C GLU A 107 4.97 17.49 -3.96
N VAL A 108 4.29 17.88 -5.00
CA VAL A 108 4.85 18.45 -6.23
C VAL A 108 4.41 19.91 -6.33
N ASP A 109 5.38 20.81 -6.37
CA ASP A 109 5.18 22.22 -6.69
C ASP A 109 5.63 22.46 -8.12
N PHE A 110 4.68 22.69 -9.01
CA PHE A 110 4.95 22.89 -10.45
C PHE A 110 5.53 24.28 -10.77
N VAL A 111 5.41 25.22 -9.84
CA VAL A 111 5.93 26.59 -10.01
C VAL A 111 7.43 26.63 -9.72
N SER A 112 7.84 26.00 -8.62
CA SER A 112 9.24 25.93 -8.21
C SER A 112 9.97 24.69 -8.69
N ALA A 113 9.27 23.76 -9.36
CA ALA A 113 9.75 22.43 -9.75
C ALA A 113 10.30 21.63 -8.54
N ALA A 114 9.78 21.89 -7.35
CA ALA A 114 10.19 21.19 -6.14
C ALA A 114 9.33 19.95 -5.92
N VAL A 115 9.99 18.84 -5.59
CA VAL A 115 9.33 17.58 -5.24
C VAL A 115 9.81 17.13 -3.87
N THR A 116 8.87 16.85 -2.98
CA THR A 116 9.16 16.36 -1.63
C THR A 116 8.44 15.05 -1.40
N GLU A 117 9.17 13.99 -1.08
CA GLU A 117 8.57 12.71 -0.70
C GLU A 117 7.92 12.83 0.68
N THR A 118 6.63 12.58 0.74
CA THR A 118 5.86 12.51 1.99
C THR A 118 5.78 11.06 2.42
N THR A 119 6.36 10.74 3.57
CA THR A 119 6.32 9.38 4.11
C THR A 119 4.89 9.04 4.53
N VAL A 120 4.13 8.42 3.67
CA VAL A 120 2.83 7.86 4.05
C VAL A 120 3.09 6.65 4.93
N ARG A 121 2.79 6.77 6.20
CA ARG A 121 2.64 5.59 7.06
C ARG A 121 1.54 4.73 6.42
N PRO A 122 1.78 3.46 6.07
CA PRO A 122 0.75 2.62 5.50
C PRO A 122 -0.44 2.59 6.46
N GLN A 123 -1.52 3.27 6.09
CA GLN A 123 -2.79 3.09 6.77
C GLN A 123 -3.20 1.65 6.55
N ARG A 124 -3.18 0.85 7.60
CA ARG A 124 -3.77 -0.50 7.58
C ARG A 124 -5.21 -0.34 7.10
N ARG A 125 -5.46 -0.70 5.83
CA ARG A 125 -6.83 -0.90 5.35
C ARG A 125 -7.48 -1.93 6.27
N GLY A 126 -8.43 -1.46 7.10
CA GLY A 126 -9.18 -2.34 7.99
C GLY A 126 -9.46 -1.81 9.39
N GLN A 127 -9.06 -0.57 9.71
CA GLN A 127 -9.64 0.09 10.85
C GLN A 127 -10.78 0.99 10.38
N SER A 128 -12.01 0.47 10.44
CA SER A 128 -13.20 1.30 10.53
C SER A 128 -12.95 2.41 11.55
N PRO A 129 -13.44 3.64 11.31
CA PRO A 129 -13.32 4.70 12.32
C PRO A 129 -13.91 4.17 13.62
N ARG A 130 -13.05 3.91 14.59
CA ARG A 130 -13.53 3.79 15.95
C ARG A 130 -14.11 5.16 16.27
N PRO A 131 -15.36 5.27 16.69
CA PRO A 131 -15.84 6.52 17.24
C PRO A 131 -14.90 6.91 18.36
N ASP A 132 -14.41 8.14 18.32
CA ASP A 132 -13.58 8.75 19.33
C ASP A 132 -14.21 8.51 20.71
N ALA A 133 -13.72 7.51 21.43
CA ALA A 133 -13.91 7.42 22.86
C ALA A 133 -12.93 8.45 23.43
N GLY A 134 -13.50 9.61 23.76
CA GLY A 134 -12.79 10.67 24.43
C GLY A 134 -11.96 10.13 25.59
N ALA A 135 -10.74 10.61 25.66
CA ALA A 135 -9.84 10.41 26.77
C ALA A 135 -10.47 11.02 28.02
N GLY A 136 -11.30 10.24 28.70
CA GLY A 136 -11.71 10.42 30.06
C GLY A 136 -10.93 9.41 30.89
N ALA A 137 -9.78 9.82 31.43
CA ALA A 137 -9.13 9.12 32.51
C ALA A 137 -10.01 9.23 33.75
N GLY A 138 -11.09 8.43 33.77
CA GLY A 138 -11.82 8.10 34.99
C GLY A 138 -11.37 6.71 35.40
N ALA A 139 -10.54 6.61 36.40
CA ALA A 139 -10.34 5.39 37.16
C ALA A 139 -11.67 5.03 37.83
N ALA A 140 -12.59 4.46 37.02
CA ALA A 140 -13.73 3.76 37.56
C ALA A 140 -13.15 2.46 38.12
N SER A 141 -13.08 2.38 39.46
CA SER A 141 -12.87 1.16 40.19
C SER A 141 -13.83 0.10 39.64
N ALA A 142 -13.30 -0.74 38.76
CA ALA A 142 -14.03 -1.90 38.28
C ALA A 142 -14.36 -2.71 39.53
N SER A 143 -15.64 -2.75 39.92
CA SER A 143 -16.05 -3.49 41.07
C SER A 143 -15.66 -4.95 40.83
N VAL A 144 -15.18 -5.62 41.89
CA VAL A 144 -14.80 -7.04 41.84
C VAL A 144 -15.92 -7.87 41.17
N ALA A 145 -17.18 -7.45 41.32
CA ALA A 145 -18.34 -8.04 40.66
C ALA A 145 -18.26 -7.97 39.12
N THR A 146 -17.82 -6.85 38.54
CA THR A 146 -17.68 -6.68 37.07
C THR A 146 -16.56 -7.56 36.54
N LEU A 147 -15.44 -7.67 37.26
CA LEU A 147 -14.33 -8.56 36.89
C LEU A 147 -14.76 -10.04 36.95
N LEU A 148 -15.46 -10.45 38.02
CA LEU A 148 -16.00 -11.79 38.14
C LEU A 148 -16.99 -12.12 37.03
N TYR A 149 -17.88 -11.19 36.67
CA TYR A 149 -18.84 -11.36 35.58
C TYR A 149 -18.14 -11.55 34.23
N MET A 150 -17.13 -10.71 33.90
CA MET A 150 -16.35 -10.84 32.67
C MET A 150 -15.56 -12.15 32.62
N LEU A 151 -15.01 -12.60 33.75
CA LEU A 151 -14.30 -13.87 33.87
C LEU A 151 -15.24 -15.07 33.70
N LEU A 152 -16.45 -14.99 34.21
CA LEU A 152 -17.47 -16.02 34.09
C LEU A 152 -17.96 -16.15 32.64
N LEU A 153 -18.16 -15.02 31.93
CA LEU A 153 -18.50 -15.01 30.51
C LEU A 153 -17.36 -15.59 29.64
N ALA A 154 -16.11 -15.25 29.93
CA ALA A 154 -14.97 -15.81 29.24
C ALA A 154 -14.83 -17.32 29.43
N PHE A 155 -15.09 -17.80 30.65
CA PHE A 155 -15.07 -19.22 30.97
C PHE A 155 -16.21 -19.98 30.29
N ALA A 156 -17.43 -19.43 30.28
CA ALA A 156 -18.58 -20.00 29.58
C ALA A 156 -18.33 -20.08 28.07
N GLY A 157 -17.76 -19.03 27.46
CA GLY A 157 -17.36 -19.03 26.06
C GLY A 157 -16.30 -20.09 25.74
N GLY A 158 -15.32 -20.26 26.61
CA GLY A 158 -14.29 -21.31 26.48
C GLY A 158 -14.88 -22.73 26.55
N ILE A 159 -15.85 -22.97 27.42
CA ILE A 159 -16.54 -24.26 27.52
C ILE A 159 -17.36 -24.54 26.26
N ILE A 160 -18.09 -23.55 25.72
CA ILE A 160 -18.88 -23.69 24.50
C ILE A 160 -17.98 -24.04 23.31
N LEU A 161 -16.84 -23.37 23.17
CA LEU A 161 -15.87 -23.67 22.11
C LEU A 161 -15.21 -25.04 22.28
N ASN A 162 -15.04 -25.51 23.50
CA ASN A 162 -14.43 -26.80 23.79
C ASN A 162 -15.44 -27.98 23.72
N LEU A 163 -16.76 -27.70 23.92
CA LEU A 163 -17.83 -28.66 23.76
C LEU A 163 -18.29 -28.82 22.30
N MET A 164 -17.87 -27.92 21.41
CA MET A 164 -18.06 -28.12 19.99
C MET A 164 -17.06 -29.20 19.54
N PRO A 165 -17.50 -30.43 19.22
CA PRO A 165 -16.62 -31.55 18.95
C PRO A 165 -15.99 -31.39 17.57
N CYS A 166 -14.94 -30.57 17.46
CA CYS A 166 -14.01 -30.66 16.35
C CYS A 166 -13.01 -31.81 16.55
N VAL A 167 -13.43 -32.86 17.26
CA VAL A 167 -12.78 -34.15 17.21
C VAL A 167 -13.66 -35.04 16.36
N PHE A 168 -13.62 -34.81 15.07
CA PHE A 168 -14.10 -35.80 14.14
C PHE A 168 -13.01 -36.82 13.87
N PRO A 169 -13.37 -38.04 13.60
CA PRO A 169 -12.76 -39.25 14.13
C PRO A 169 -11.56 -39.66 13.30
N ILE A 170 -10.43 -39.76 13.91
CA ILE A 170 -9.39 -40.68 13.44
C ILE A 170 -9.65 -42.01 14.15
N LEU A 171 -10.76 -42.68 13.80
CA LEU A 171 -10.99 -44.08 14.13
C LEU A 171 -12.14 -44.59 13.25
N SER A 172 -11.82 -44.81 11.97
CA SER A 172 -12.52 -45.70 11.09
C SER A 172 -11.51 -46.40 10.24
N LEU A 173 -10.91 -47.37 10.82
CA LEU A 173 -10.64 -48.63 10.16
C LEU A 173 -10.47 -49.68 11.17
#